data_c3011df2b4da829bc4ddf439c2e8a673
#
_entry.id   c3011df2b4da829bc4ddf439c2e8a673
#
_cell.length_a   1.000
_cell.length_b   1.000
_cell.length_c   1.000
_cell.angle_alpha   90.00
_cell.angle_beta   90.00
_cell.angle_gamma   90.00
#
_symmetry.space_group_name_H-M   'P 1'
#
loop_
_entity.id
_entity.type
_entity.pdbx_description
1 polymer ?
#
loop_
_entity_poly.entity_id
_entity_poly.type
_entity_poly.pdbx_seq_one_letter_code
_entity_poly.pdbx_strand_id
1 'polypeptide(L)'
;MFFVLVERELLGSRLQNYPTLLGGKLKKTTTFVALLAVAALSFSATPAANAATTKACLALDTGGVDDKSFNASAWAGANAAAKANSSVTVKYLAAASDADYGPNIKKLVDEKCTIIVGVGFLINGAIVAAAKANPSVNFAIVDQDGEDHGPDGSVYPGTKFKNLKPLQFDTNESSFQAGYVAAGVSKTGKVATYGGLNIPPVTIFMDGFAKGVAHYNKVKGKKVEVLGWDIAKKDGTFVGGFSDSAKALQISKNFEQQGADVIFPVAGGLGGATAGNSLTSKKSVVIWVDTDGVKAAPQYRKVLLTSVVKGVDESVKGVILDQAAGKFSSTGYFGNLKNKGTFLAPYHDLIRRVPTALRTEVTKLGNDIRNGKVSAK
;
A
#
# COMPACT_ATOMS: atom_id res chain seq x y z
N MET A 1 20.50 -45.21 18.82
CA MET A 1 20.73 -46.57 18.31
C MET A 1 20.64 -46.51 16.79
N PHE A 2 21.87 -46.74 16.14
CA PHE A 2 22.17 -46.91 14.70
C PHE A 2 21.91 -45.68 13.81
N PHE A 3 22.95 -44.85 13.35
CA PHE A 3 24.10 -45.19 12.45
C PHE A 3 23.60 -45.78 11.13
N VAL A 4 23.95 -45.25 9.90
CA VAL A 4 25.25 -45.20 9.18
C VAL A 4 24.96 -44.48 7.87
N LEU A 5 25.64 -43.44 7.40
CA LEU A 5 26.92 -43.35 6.63
C LEU A 5 26.97 -44.13 5.29
N VAL A 6 27.74 -43.49 4.36
CA VAL A 6 28.49 -44.07 3.22
C VAL A 6 27.90 -43.79 1.86
N GLU A 7 28.56 -43.35 0.81
CA GLU A 7 29.91 -42.92 0.38
C GLU A 7 29.75 -42.41 -1.05
N ARG A 8 30.48 -41.41 -1.50
CA ARG A 8 31.71 -41.30 -2.30
C ARG A 8 31.92 -42.27 -3.47
N GLU A 9 32.48 -41.65 -4.53
CA GLU A 9 33.27 -42.12 -5.71
C GLU A 9 32.51 -42.18 -7.04
N LEU A 10 33.04 -41.78 -8.22
CA LEU A 10 34.37 -41.86 -8.84
C LEU A 10 34.44 -40.89 -10.04
N LEU A 11 35.41 -40.08 -10.19
CA LEU A 11 36.63 -40.11 -11.00
C LEU A 11 36.61 -40.86 -12.36
N GLY A 12 37.02 -40.14 -13.40
CA GLY A 12 37.42 -40.73 -14.70
C GLY A 12 37.62 -39.66 -15.77
N SER A 13 38.72 -38.91 -15.77
CA SER A 13 39.94 -39.04 -16.60
C SER A 13 39.73 -39.23 -18.09
N ARG A 14 40.22 -38.28 -18.87
CA ARG A 14 40.96 -38.53 -20.11
C ARG A 14 41.87 -37.34 -20.46
N LEU A 15 43.18 -37.58 -20.28
CA LEU A 15 44.31 -36.94 -20.94
C LEU A 15 44.54 -37.56 -22.30
N GLN A 16 45.05 -36.81 -23.24
CA GLN A 16 45.92 -37.14 -24.41
C GLN A 16 45.70 -36.10 -25.50
N ASN A 17 46.61 -35.46 -26.19
CA ASN A 17 48.02 -35.76 -26.48
C ASN A 17 48.68 -34.46 -26.98
N TYR A 18 49.93 -34.25 -26.62
CA TYR A 18 50.88 -33.37 -27.32
C TYR A 18 51.38 -34.05 -28.60
N PRO A 19 51.96 -33.27 -29.57
CA PRO A 19 53.36 -33.56 -29.88
C PRO A 19 54.26 -32.31 -29.90
N THR A 20 55.45 -32.51 -29.38
CA THR A 20 56.69 -31.77 -29.47
C THR A 20 57.34 -31.88 -30.84
N LEU A 21 58.02 -30.82 -31.35
CA LEU A 21 59.19 -30.89 -32.23
C LEU A 21 59.90 -29.53 -32.21
N LEU A 22 60.99 -29.45 -31.52
CA LEU A 22 62.38 -29.39 -31.84
C LEU A 22 62.83 -28.39 -32.94
N GLY A 23 63.69 -27.44 -32.51
CA GLY A 23 65.02 -27.25 -33.09
C GLY A 23 65.26 -25.95 -33.84
N GLY A 24 66.20 -25.12 -33.42
CA GLY A 24 66.86 -24.20 -34.33
C GLY A 24 67.49 -22.94 -33.74
N LYS A 25 68.74 -23.12 -33.16
CA LYS A 25 69.94 -22.24 -33.22
C LYS A 25 69.87 -20.74 -32.99
N LEU A 26 70.67 -20.35 -32.00
CA LEU A 26 71.21 -19.02 -31.70
C LEU A 26 71.80 -18.33 -32.94
N LYS A 27 71.61 -17.01 -33.04
CA LYS A 27 72.68 -16.06 -33.43
C LYS A 27 72.52 -14.74 -32.66
N LYS A 28 73.74 -14.21 -32.33
CA LYS A 28 74.04 -13.10 -31.40
C LYS A 28 73.72 -11.72 -31.97
N THR A 29 73.60 -10.79 -31.03
CA THR A 29 73.93 -9.35 -31.01
C THR A 29 72.99 -8.39 -31.75
N THR A 30 72.35 -7.55 -30.96
CA THR A 30 72.63 -6.09 -30.94
C THR A 30 71.86 -5.40 -29.80
N THR A 31 72.56 -4.62 -29.04
CA THR A 31 72.15 -3.79 -27.93
C THR A 31 71.20 -2.70 -28.45
N PHE A 32 70.00 -2.66 -27.94
CA PHE A 32 69.08 -1.49 -28.03
C PHE A 32 68.65 -1.07 -26.64
N VAL A 33 69.03 0.15 -26.29
CA VAL A 33 68.62 0.87 -25.11
C VAL A 33 67.13 1.07 -25.20
N ALA A 34 66.35 0.33 -24.37
CA ALA A 34 64.93 0.56 -24.22
C ALA A 34 64.72 1.61 -23.14
N LEU A 35 64.32 2.80 -23.54
CA LEU A 35 63.71 3.83 -22.66
C LEU A 35 62.49 3.22 -22.01
N LEU A 36 62.53 3.06 -20.70
CA LEU A 36 61.36 2.78 -19.86
C LEU A 36 60.50 4.04 -19.79
N ALA A 37 59.51 4.14 -20.66
CA ALA A 37 58.38 5.05 -20.48
C ALA A 37 57.46 4.45 -19.40
N VAL A 38 57.63 4.90 -18.15
CA VAL A 38 56.66 4.67 -17.07
C VAL A 38 55.41 5.48 -17.40
N ALA A 39 54.45 4.86 -18.06
CA ALA A 39 53.11 5.40 -18.14
C ALA A 39 52.49 5.34 -16.73
N ALA A 40 52.56 6.44 -16.01
CA ALA A 40 51.78 6.65 -14.80
C ALA A 40 50.29 6.66 -15.22
N LEU A 41 49.65 5.52 -15.06
CA LEU A 41 48.18 5.43 -15.03
C LEU A 41 47.68 6.23 -13.83
N SER A 42 47.44 7.52 -14.04
CA SER A 42 46.69 8.34 -13.10
C SER A 42 45.29 7.72 -13.05
N PHE A 43 45.04 6.84 -12.11
CA PHE A 43 43.68 6.54 -11.66
C PHE A 43 43.15 7.83 -11.08
N SER A 44 42.48 8.61 -11.94
CA SER A 44 41.57 9.65 -11.48
C SER A 44 40.47 8.93 -10.70
N ALA A 45 40.68 8.80 -9.38
CA ALA A 45 39.59 8.49 -8.50
C ALA A 45 38.57 9.61 -8.69
N THR A 46 37.58 9.38 -9.55
CA THR A 46 36.37 10.22 -9.55
C THR A 46 35.88 10.22 -8.11
N PRO A 47 35.77 11.40 -7.46
CA PRO A 47 35.21 11.43 -6.13
C PRO A 47 33.84 10.76 -6.26
N ALA A 48 33.61 9.72 -5.47
CA ALA A 48 32.29 9.14 -5.33
C ALA A 48 31.38 10.30 -4.97
N ALA A 49 30.52 10.71 -5.90
CA ALA A 49 29.54 11.74 -5.64
C ALA A 49 28.82 11.27 -4.37
N ASN A 50 28.98 12.01 -3.27
CA ASN A 50 28.23 11.76 -2.05
C ASN A 50 26.78 11.74 -2.48
N ALA A 51 26.19 10.56 -2.53
CA ALA A 51 24.77 10.42 -2.86
C ALA A 51 24.02 11.34 -1.89
N ALA A 52 23.36 12.35 -2.41
CA ALA A 52 22.69 13.34 -1.59
C ALA A 52 21.71 12.60 -0.66
N THR A 53 21.87 12.78 0.65
CA THR A 53 21.03 12.11 1.64
C THR A 53 19.59 12.52 1.46
N THR A 54 18.70 11.57 1.23
CA THR A 54 17.26 11.82 1.14
C THR A 54 16.64 11.77 2.54
N LYS A 55 16.18 12.92 3.02
CA LYS A 55 15.39 13.01 4.24
C LYS A 55 13.90 12.99 3.88
N ALA A 56 13.30 11.81 3.98
CA ALA A 56 11.88 11.60 3.68
C ALA A 56 11.04 11.75 4.96
N CYS A 57 10.06 12.63 4.92
CA CYS A 57 9.25 12.98 6.07
C CYS A 57 7.77 12.76 5.78
N LEU A 58 7.02 12.20 6.73
CA LEU A 58 5.59 12.01 6.63
C LEU A 58 4.85 12.98 7.54
N ALA A 59 3.84 13.66 7.00
CA ALA A 59 2.84 14.36 7.77
C ALA A 59 1.58 13.49 7.79
N LEU A 60 1.32 12.83 8.92
CA LEU A 60 0.23 11.88 9.07
C LEU A 60 -1.06 12.57 9.50
N ASP A 61 -2.17 12.07 8.98
CA ASP A 61 -3.52 12.45 9.39
C ASP A 61 -3.82 12.03 10.85
N THR A 62 -4.98 12.40 11.35
CA THR A 62 -5.49 11.96 12.65
C THR A 62 -5.64 10.43 12.70
N GLY A 63 -5.63 9.84 13.91
CA GLY A 63 -5.68 8.38 14.12
C GLY A 63 -4.35 7.79 14.55
N GLY A 64 -3.24 8.53 14.38
CA GLY A 64 -1.92 8.11 14.85
C GLY A 64 -1.23 7.05 13.98
N VAL A 65 0.07 6.85 14.20
CA VAL A 65 0.91 5.92 13.41
C VAL A 65 0.61 4.44 13.69
N ASP A 66 0.03 4.14 14.84
CA ASP A 66 -0.25 2.75 15.29
C ASP A 66 -1.67 2.27 14.98
N ASP A 67 -2.35 2.89 14.02
CA ASP A 67 -3.73 2.57 13.62
C ASP A 67 -3.92 1.15 13.04
N LYS A 68 -2.82 0.42 12.80
CA LYS A 68 -2.80 -0.93 12.17
C LYS A 68 -3.43 -0.94 10.76
N SER A 69 -3.59 0.23 10.15
CA SER A 69 -4.30 0.45 8.89
C SER A 69 -3.56 1.48 8.05
N PHE A 70 -4.17 2.63 7.80
CA PHE A 70 -3.76 3.64 6.82
C PHE A 70 -2.43 4.31 7.14
N ASN A 71 -2.32 4.96 8.31
CA ASN A 71 -1.08 5.65 8.72
C ASN A 71 0.06 4.67 8.96
N ALA A 72 -0.24 3.52 9.60
CA ALA A 72 0.74 2.44 9.79
C ALA A 72 1.30 1.93 8.47
N SER A 73 0.44 1.81 7.42
CA SER A 73 0.86 1.40 6.08
C SER A 73 1.81 2.41 5.45
N ALA A 74 1.48 3.72 5.50
CA ALA A 74 2.36 4.77 4.99
C ALA A 74 3.73 4.77 5.68
N TRP A 75 3.74 4.64 7.00
CA TRP A 75 4.97 4.57 7.78
C TRP A 75 5.78 3.31 7.49
N ALA A 76 5.13 2.17 7.28
CA ALA A 76 5.79 0.94 6.85
C ALA A 76 6.49 1.12 5.50
N GLY A 77 5.85 1.81 4.55
CA GLY A 77 6.43 2.15 3.25
C GLY A 77 7.69 3.02 3.37
N ALA A 78 7.66 4.05 4.22
CA ALA A 78 8.81 4.90 4.47
C ALA A 78 9.99 4.11 5.08
N ASN A 79 9.71 3.28 6.09
CA ASN A 79 10.73 2.41 6.67
C ASN A 79 11.29 1.39 5.67
N ALA A 80 10.45 0.86 4.79
CA ALA A 80 10.88 -0.04 3.72
C ALA A 80 11.80 0.67 2.71
N ALA A 81 11.56 1.95 2.41
CA ALA A 81 12.47 2.76 1.59
C ALA A 81 13.83 2.97 2.26
N ALA A 82 13.86 3.34 3.55
CA ALA A 82 15.11 3.50 4.31
C ALA A 82 15.89 2.19 4.41
N LYS A 83 15.20 1.06 4.57
CA LYS A 83 15.82 -0.27 4.58
C LYS A 83 16.41 -0.65 3.21
N ALA A 84 15.76 -0.24 2.12
CA ALA A 84 16.19 -0.54 0.76
C ALA A 84 17.34 0.36 0.28
N ASN A 85 17.50 1.56 0.84
CA ASN A 85 18.53 2.52 0.46
C ASN A 85 19.07 3.26 1.70
N SER A 86 20.30 2.99 2.06
CA SER A 86 20.98 3.56 3.24
C SER A 86 21.18 5.09 3.19
N SER A 87 21.02 5.73 2.02
CA SER A 87 21.03 7.19 1.90
C SER A 87 19.68 7.83 2.29
N VAL A 88 18.65 7.02 2.59
CA VAL A 88 17.31 7.49 2.98
C VAL A 88 17.18 7.48 4.50
N THR A 89 16.82 8.61 5.07
CA THR A 89 16.38 8.73 6.46
C THR A 89 14.90 9.08 6.51
N VAL A 90 14.18 8.59 7.53
CA VAL A 90 12.74 8.77 7.62
C VAL A 90 12.32 9.31 8.99
N LYS A 91 11.29 10.15 9.00
CA LYS A 91 10.60 10.57 10.22
C LYS A 91 9.12 10.87 9.92
N TYR A 92 8.32 10.99 10.94
CA TYR A 92 6.94 11.46 10.80
C TYR A 92 6.57 12.48 11.88
N LEU A 93 5.51 13.24 11.59
CA LEU A 93 4.73 14.01 12.57
C LEU A 93 3.27 13.61 12.39
N ALA A 94 2.62 13.20 13.46
CA ALA A 94 1.20 12.88 13.46
C ALA A 94 0.39 14.10 13.92
N ALA A 95 -0.76 14.32 13.31
CA ALA A 95 -1.70 15.34 13.72
C ALA A 95 -2.63 14.80 14.82
N ALA A 96 -2.89 15.60 15.83
CA ALA A 96 -3.96 15.33 16.80
C ALA A 96 -5.29 15.91 16.31
N SER A 97 -5.23 16.95 15.47
CA SER A 97 -6.38 17.60 14.85
C SER A 97 -5.99 18.23 13.51
N ASP A 98 -6.97 18.67 12.73
CA ASP A 98 -6.76 19.34 11.43
C ASP A 98 -5.93 20.62 11.57
N ALA A 99 -5.98 21.29 12.72
CA ALA A 99 -5.19 22.49 13.02
C ALA A 99 -3.68 22.22 13.01
N ASP A 100 -3.25 20.97 13.18
CA ASP A 100 -1.84 20.60 13.22
C ASP A 100 -1.22 20.41 11.84
N TYR A 101 -2.02 20.27 10.78
CA TYR A 101 -1.51 19.94 9.44
C TYR A 101 -0.50 20.97 8.93
N GLY A 102 -0.88 22.25 8.90
CA GLY A 102 0.02 23.33 8.44
C GLY A 102 1.29 23.47 9.30
N PRO A 103 1.18 23.59 10.62
CA PRO A 103 2.32 23.63 11.53
C PRO A 103 3.26 22.43 11.40
N ASN A 104 2.74 21.21 11.31
CA ASN A 104 3.55 20.01 11.14
C ASN A 104 4.32 20.01 9.82
N ILE A 105 3.66 20.34 8.69
CA ILE A 105 4.30 20.41 7.38
C ILE A 105 5.38 21.52 7.38
N LYS A 106 5.07 22.71 7.94
CA LYS A 106 6.06 23.78 8.05
C LYS A 106 7.30 23.32 8.82
N LYS A 107 7.10 22.65 9.95
CA LYS A 107 8.20 22.11 10.77
C LYS A 107 9.06 21.12 9.96
N LEU A 108 8.45 20.24 9.13
CA LEU A 108 9.18 19.31 8.28
C LEU A 108 9.99 20.03 7.19
N VAL A 109 9.47 21.13 6.64
CA VAL A 109 10.20 22.00 5.70
C VAL A 109 11.39 22.66 6.40
N ASP A 110 11.17 23.25 7.57
CA ASP A 110 12.22 23.92 8.36
C ASP A 110 13.35 22.94 8.75
N GLU A 111 13.01 21.68 9.00
CA GLU A 111 13.96 20.59 9.27
C GLU A 111 14.68 20.06 8.02
N LYS A 112 14.47 20.70 6.86
CA LYS A 112 15.13 20.35 5.60
C LYS A 112 14.80 18.94 5.08
N CYS A 113 13.54 18.52 5.22
CA CYS A 113 13.07 17.33 4.52
C CYS A 113 13.17 17.55 3.00
N THR A 114 13.72 16.57 2.27
CA THR A 114 13.87 16.66 0.81
C THR A 114 12.63 16.21 0.06
N ILE A 115 11.84 15.36 0.71
CA ILE A 115 10.49 14.98 0.29
C ILE A 115 9.58 14.93 1.52
N ILE A 116 8.37 15.47 1.37
CA ILE A 116 7.33 15.43 2.41
C ILE A 116 6.10 14.72 1.83
N VAL A 117 5.68 13.64 2.49
CA VAL A 117 4.49 12.88 2.10
C VAL A 117 3.36 13.24 3.06
N GLY A 118 2.33 13.93 2.56
CA GLY A 118 1.06 14.09 3.27
C GLY A 118 0.26 12.80 3.18
N VAL A 119 -0.21 12.31 4.32
CA VAL A 119 -0.94 11.05 4.39
C VAL A 119 -2.37 11.34 4.82
N GLY A 120 -3.30 11.31 3.88
CA GLY A 120 -4.73 11.51 4.13
C GLY A 120 -5.39 12.59 3.26
N PHE A 121 -6.70 12.49 3.14
CA PHE A 121 -7.50 13.37 2.32
C PHE A 121 -7.57 14.80 2.87
N LEU A 122 -7.75 14.94 4.19
CA LEU A 122 -7.99 16.23 4.84
C LEU A 122 -6.75 17.16 4.85
N ILE A 123 -5.55 16.60 4.79
CA ILE A 123 -4.28 17.35 4.79
C ILE A 123 -3.96 18.02 3.45
N ASN A 124 -4.76 17.77 2.37
CA ASN A 124 -4.46 18.22 1.01
C ASN A 124 -4.21 19.75 0.94
N GLY A 125 -5.09 20.57 1.47
CA GLY A 125 -4.93 22.03 1.40
C GLY A 125 -3.60 22.51 2.00
N ALA A 126 -3.16 21.90 3.10
CA ALA A 126 -1.89 22.25 3.75
C ALA A 126 -0.68 21.77 2.90
N ILE A 127 -0.75 20.60 2.28
CA ILE A 127 0.30 20.09 1.36
C ILE A 127 0.39 20.96 0.11
N VAL A 128 -0.73 21.31 -0.51
CA VAL A 128 -0.78 22.19 -1.69
C VAL A 128 -0.17 23.55 -1.38
N ALA A 129 -0.57 24.18 -0.27
CA ALA A 129 0.01 25.45 0.17
C ALA A 129 1.53 25.35 0.40
N ALA A 130 2.00 24.26 1.03
CA ALA A 130 3.42 24.04 1.25
C ALA A 130 4.19 23.80 -0.04
N ALA A 131 3.65 23.02 -0.99
CA ALA A 131 4.27 22.77 -2.29
C ALA A 131 4.41 24.06 -3.11
N LYS A 132 3.39 24.92 -3.07
CA LYS A 132 3.41 26.24 -3.71
C LYS A 132 4.48 27.15 -3.12
N ALA A 133 4.61 27.16 -1.79
CA ALA A 133 5.56 28.03 -1.08
C ALA A 133 7.02 27.52 -1.13
N ASN A 134 7.25 26.24 -1.42
CA ASN A 134 8.56 25.60 -1.35
C ASN A 134 8.89 24.80 -2.64
N PRO A 135 9.12 25.47 -3.78
CA PRO A 135 9.30 24.79 -5.07
C PRO A 135 10.56 23.90 -5.16
N SER A 136 11.51 24.05 -4.23
CA SER A 136 12.72 23.21 -4.14
C SER A 136 12.54 21.94 -3.29
N VAL A 137 11.41 21.80 -2.59
CA VAL A 137 11.05 20.61 -1.82
C VAL A 137 10.04 19.80 -2.62
N ASN A 138 10.23 18.50 -2.72
CA ASN A 138 9.24 17.62 -3.34
C ASN A 138 8.20 17.16 -2.32
N PHE A 139 6.97 17.01 -2.79
CA PHE A 139 5.82 16.59 -1.99
C PHE A 139 5.13 15.39 -2.66
N ALA A 140 4.47 14.58 -1.85
CA ALA A 140 3.47 13.64 -2.31
C ALA A 140 2.25 13.72 -1.41
N ILE A 141 1.09 13.34 -1.92
CA ILE A 141 -0.17 13.32 -1.17
C ILE A 141 -0.90 12.00 -1.40
N VAL A 142 -1.26 11.31 -0.33
CA VAL A 142 -2.01 10.06 -0.36
C VAL A 142 -3.51 10.36 -0.28
N ASP A 143 -4.29 9.72 -1.15
CA ASP A 143 -5.76 9.83 -1.20
C ASP A 143 -6.32 11.15 -1.72
N GLN A 144 -5.48 11.97 -2.36
CA GLN A 144 -5.92 13.21 -2.99
C GLN A 144 -5.20 13.44 -4.32
N ASP A 145 -5.75 14.32 -5.14
CA ASP A 145 -5.21 14.68 -6.47
C ASP A 145 -4.07 15.70 -6.42
N GLY A 146 -3.80 16.29 -5.25
CA GLY A 146 -2.77 17.30 -5.09
C GLY A 146 -3.09 18.62 -5.78
N GLU A 147 -4.35 18.86 -6.09
CA GLU A 147 -4.85 20.09 -6.70
C GLU A 147 -5.48 21.01 -5.63
N ASP A 148 -5.56 22.29 -5.92
CA ASP A 148 -6.23 23.26 -5.04
C ASP A 148 -7.74 23.24 -5.31
N HIS A 149 -8.53 23.13 -4.25
CA HIS A 149 -9.98 22.98 -4.34
C HIS A 149 -10.70 24.18 -3.73
N GLY A 150 -11.74 24.65 -4.41
CA GLY A 150 -12.68 25.61 -3.87
C GLY A 150 -13.54 25.04 -2.73
N PRO A 151 -14.28 25.91 -2.01
CA PRO A 151 -15.20 25.48 -0.96
C PRO A 151 -16.29 24.51 -1.43
N ASP A 152 -16.62 24.52 -2.71
CA ASP A 152 -17.58 23.64 -3.37
C ASP A 152 -16.95 22.35 -3.91
N GLY A 153 -15.64 22.14 -3.66
CA GLY A 153 -14.87 21.01 -4.16
C GLY A 153 -14.43 21.13 -5.62
N SER A 154 -14.71 22.24 -6.30
CA SER A 154 -14.20 22.49 -7.64
C SER A 154 -12.68 22.67 -7.65
N VAL A 155 -12.01 22.14 -8.69
CA VAL A 155 -10.56 22.31 -8.84
C VAL A 155 -10.28 23.69 -9.45
N TYR A 156 -9.41 24.44 -8.80
CA TYR A 156 -8.94 25.73 -9.39
C TYR A 156 -8.05 25.47 -10.59
N PRO A 157 -8.27 26.16 -11.73
CA PRO A 157 -7.47 25.98 -12.95
C PRO A 157 -5.98 26.25 -12.71
N GLY A 158 -5.12 25.37 -13.26
CA GLY A 158 -3.67 25.57 -13.26
C GLY A 158 -2.96 25.24 -11.95
N THR A 159 -3.58 24.44 -11.06
CA THR A 159 -3.08 24.12 -9.72
C THR A 159 -2.20 22.87 -9.66
N LYS A 160 -1.77 22.33 -10.81
CA LYS A 160 -0.80 21.21 -10.84
C LYS A 160 0.61 21.70 -10.60
N PHE A 161 1.23 21.14 -9.55
CA PHE A 161 2.59 21.50 -9.16
C PHE A 161 3.61 20.48 -9.65
N LYS A 162 4.76 20.95 -10.17
CA LYS A 162 5.84 20.08 -10.64
C LYS A 162 6.54 19.32 -9.50
N ASN A 163 6.36 19.78 -8.28
CA ASN A 163 6.94 19.23 -7.07
C ASN A 163 5.92 18.53 -6.16
N LEU A 164 4.70 18.20 -6.65
CA LEU A 164 3.68 17.50 -5.89
C LEU A 164 3.16 16.30 -6.70
N LYS A 165 3.28 15.10 -6.13
CA LYS A 165 2.83 13.83 -6.70
C LYS A 165 1.61 13.29 -6.00
N PRO A 166 0.45 13.14 -6.65
CA PRO A 166 -0.71 12.45 -6.11
C PRO A 166 -0.52 10.93 -6.10
N LEU A 167 -0.99 10.29 -5.02
CA LEU A 167 -1.01 8.84 -4.82
C LEU A 167 -2.45 8.42 -4.54
N GLN A 168 -3.17 8.00 -5.56
CA GLN A 168 -4.59 7.67 -5.52
C GLN A 168 -4.83 6.18 -5.76
N PHE A 169 -6.03 5.66 -5.39
CA PHE A 169 -6.31 4.22 -5.42
C PHE A 169 -7.74 3.93 -5.86
N ASP A 170 -7.92 3.02 -6.81
CA ASP A 170 -9.21 2.46 -7.25
C ASP A 170 -9.63 1.30 -6.32
N THR A 171 -9.80 1.57 -5.03
CA THR A 171 -10.11 0.56 -4.01
C THR A 171 -11.51 -0.05 -4.15
N ASN A 172 -12.39 0.59 -4.94
CA ASN A 172 -13.66 -0.01 -5.36
C ASN A 172 -13.47 -1.36 -6.06
N GLU A 173 -12.36 -1.58 -6.78
CA GLU A 173 -12.12 -2.83 -7.50
C GLU A 173 -11.96 -4.04 -6.55
N SER A 174 -11.15 -3.90 -5.51
CA SER A 174 -10.96 -4.96 -4.50
C SER A 174 -12.12 -5.02 -3.51
N SER A 175 -12.77 -3.86 -3.21
CA SER A 175 -13.98 -3.83 -2.39
C SER A 175 -15.16 -4.52 -3.07
N PHE A 176 -15.24 -4.46 -4.41
CA PHE A 176 -16.25 -5.20 -5.18
C PHE A 176 -16.08 -6.72 -4.98
N GLN A 177 -14.84 -7.22 -5.02
CA GLN A 177 -14.56 -8.61 -4.70
C GLN A 177 -14.92 -8.95 -3.25
N ALA A 178 -14.63 -8.03 -2.30
CA ALA A 178 -14.96 -8.19 -0.89
C ALA A 178 -16.48 -8.29 -0.65
N GLY A 179 -17.27 -7.43 -1.32
CA GLY A 179 -18.73 -7.49 -1.28
C GLY A 179 -19.29 -8.79 -1.83
N TYR A 180 -18.73 -9.28 -2.94
CA TYR A 180 -19.09 -10.58 -3.52
C TYR A 180 -18.81 -11.73 -2.54
N VAL A 181 -17.65 -11.73 -1.89
CA VAL A 181 -17.31 -12.72 -0.84
C VAL A 181 -18.25 -12.61 0.34
N ALA A 182 -18.50 -11.39 0.84
CA ALA A 182 -19.38 -11.16 1.99
C ALA A 182 -20.77 -11.73 1.76
N ALA A 183 -21.35 -11.44 0.59
CA ALA A 183 -22.65 -11.98 0.20
C ALA A 183 -22.64 -13.50 0.10
N GLY A 184 -21.55 -14.09 -0.43
CA GLY A 184 -21.43 -15.54 -0.61
C GLY A 184 -21.24 -16.33 0.68
N VAL A 185 -20.71 -15.71 1.76
CA VAL A 185 -20.51 -16.38 3.06
C VAL A 185 -21.52 -16.00 4.12
N SER A 186 -22.33 -14.98 3.86
CA SER A 186 -23.42 -14.56 4.77
C SER A 186 -24.44 -15.69 4.95
N LYS A 187 -24.80 -15.95 6.20
CA LYS A 187 -25.83 -16.94 6.59
C LYS A 187 -27.17 -16.28 6.83
N THR A 188 -27.16 -15.01 7.21
CA THR A 188 -28.37 -14.25 7.53
C THR A 188 -28.96 -13.55 6.30
N GLY A 189 -28.16 -13.41 5.22
CA GLY A 189 -28.50 -12.59 4.08
C GLY A 189 -28.35 -11.08 4.34
N LYS A 190 -27.66 -10.68 5.41
CA LYS A 190 -27.38 -9.28 5.75
C LYS A 190 -25.90 -9.06 5.99
N VAL A 191 -25.35 -8.09 5.28
CA VAL A 191 -23.96 -7.64 5.46
C VAL A 191 -23.97 -6.14 5.72
N ALA A 192 -22.91 -5.59 6.33
CA ALA A 192 -22.87 -4.19 6.67
C ALA A 192 -21.55 -3.53 6.31
N THR A 193 -21.57 -2.23 6.07
CA THR A 193 -20.39 -1.38 5.98
C THR A 193 -20.66 -0.03 6.64
N TYR A 194 -19.61 0.60 7.16
CA TYR A 194 -19.66 1.97 7.66
C TYR A 194 -18.32 2.65 7.43
N GLY A 195 -18.31 3.97 7.38
CA GLY A 195 -17.10 4.77 7.19
C GLY A 195 -16.65 5.53 8.42
N GLY A 196 -15.42 6.01 8.40
CA GLY A 196 -14.95 7.01 9.36
C GLY A 196 -15.62 8.36 9.11
N LEU A 197 -15.46 8.89 7.90
CA LEU A 197 -16.05 10.13 7.39
C LEU A 197 -16.68 9.90 6.01
N ASN A 198 -17.67 10.72 5.65
CA ASN A 198 -18.23 10.72 4.30
C ASN A 198 -17.33 11.52 3.34
N ILE A 199 -16.23 10.93 2.95
CA ILE A 199 -15.23 11.50 2.03
C ILE A 199 -14.89 10.49 0.92
N PRO A 200 -14.47 10.94 -0.28
CA PRO A 200 -14.25 10.08 -1.44
C PRO A 200 -13.36 8.85 -1.19
N PRO A 201 -12.20 8.94 -0.50
CA PRO A 201 -11.34 7.77 -0.27
C PRO A 201 -11.92 6.75 0.72
N VAL A 202 -13.02 7.07 1.40
CA VAL A 202 -13.81 6.16 2.24
C VAL A 202 -14.98 5.58 1.45
N THR A 203 -15.77 6.46 0.83
CA THR A 203 -17.00 6.03 0.13
C THR A 203 -16.73 5.17 -1.09
N ILE A 204 -15.58 5.31 -1.74
CA ILE A 204 -15.16 4.43 -2.85
C ILE A 204 -15.07 2.95 -2.44
N PHE A 205 -14.63 2.65 -1.21
CA PHE A 205 -14.67 1.28 -0.68
C PHE A 205 -16.10 0.81 -0.44
N MET A 206 -16.93 1.66 0.17
CA MET A 206 -18.33 1.34 0.49
C MET A 206 -19.15 1.12 -0.78
N ASP A 207 -18.94 1.94 -1.82
CA ASP A 207 -19.53 1.78 -3.15
C ASP A 207 -19.12 0.44 -3.77
N GLY A 208 -17.83 0.15 -3.83
CA GLY A 208 -17.32 -1.09 -4.38
C GLY A 208 -17.90 -2.30 -3.66
N PHE A 209 -17.94 -2.28 -2.32
CA PHE A 209 -18.53 -3.34 -1.51
C PHE A 209 -20.00 -3.57 -1.83
N ALA A 210 -20.82 -2.53 -1.82
CA ALA A 210 -22.24 -2.64 -2.08
C ALA A 210 -22.54 -3.10 -3.52
N LYS A 211 -21.77 -2.61 -4.51
CA LYS A 211 -21.86 -3.09 -5.91
C LYS A 211 -21.46 -4.55 -6.04
N GLY A 212 -20.46 -5.01 -5.29
CA GLY A 212 -20.04 -6.41 -5.23
C GLY A 212 -21.15 -7.33 -4.70
N VAL A 213 -21.86 -6.91 -3.63
CA VAL A 213 -23.04 -7.61 -3.10
C VAL A 213 -24.15 -7.64 -4.15
N ALA A 214 -24.46 -6.52 -4.80
CA ALA A 214 -25.47 -6.44 -5.85
C ALA A 214 -25.13 -7.37 -7.03
N HIS A 215 -23.87 -7.44 -7.43
CA HIS A 215 -23.41 -8.35 -8.47
C HIS A 215 -23.57 -9.82 -8.07
N TYR A 216 -23.24 -10.19 -6.83
CA TYR A 216 -23.51 -11.54 -6.29
C TYR A 216 -24.99 -11.86 -6.37
N ASN A 217 -25.84 -10.95 -5.91
CA ASN A 217 -27.31 -11.11 -5.96
C ASN A 217 -27.80 -11.38 -7.38
N LYS A 218 -27.33 -10.58 -8.36
CA LYS A 218 -27.68 -10.75 -9.78
C LYS A 218 -27.24 -12.11 -10.33
N VAL A 219 -26.00 -12.51 -10.06
CA VAL A 219 -25.43 -13.76 -10.62
C VAL A 219 -26.03 -15.00 -9.96
N LYS A 220 -26.36 -14.94 -8.67
CA LYS A 220 -26.82 -16.10 -7.88
C LYS A 220 -28.34 -16.13 -7.65
N GLY A 221 -29.08 -15.13 -8.11
CA GLY A 221 -30.52 -15.03 -7.83
C GLY A 221 -30.82 -14.87 -6.35
N LYS A 222 -29.94 -14.18 -5.59
CA LYS A 222 -30.08 -13.95 -4.15
C LYS A 222 -30.55 -12.52 -3.85
N LYS A 223 -30.82 -12.25 -2.57
CA LYS A 223 -31.25 -10.92 -2.07
C LYS A 223 -30.52 -10.61 -0.76
N VAL A 224 -29.17 -10.60 -0.80
CA VAL A 224 -28.37 -10.15 0.34
C VAL A 224 -28.49 -8.65 0.47
N GLU A 225 -28.82 -8.19 1.67
CA GLU A 225 -28.99 -6.76 2.00
C GLU A 225 -27.66 -6.16 2.47
N VAL A 226 -27.39 -4.91 2.08
CA VAL A 226 -26.27 -4.11 2.60
C VAL A 226 -26.81 -3.07 3.57
N LEU A 227 -26.40 -3.15 4.82
CA LEU A 227 -26.70 -2.14 5.83
C LEU A 227 -25.59 -1.07 5.86
N GLY A 228 -25.96 0.16 6.17
CA GLY A 228 -25.04 1.26 6.46
C GLY A 228 -24.47 2.00 5.27
N TRP A 229 -24.90 1.69 4.04
CA TRP A 229 -24.56 2.48 2.85
C TRP A 229 -25.65 2.42 1.77
N ASP A 230 -26.04 3.59 1.30
CA ASP A 230 -26.96 3.77 0.16
C ASP A 230 -26.20 4.39 -1.01
N ILE A 231 -25.94 3.60 -2.07
CA ILE A 231 -25.20 4.06 -3.25
C ILE A 231 -25.90 5.22 -3.95
N ALA A 232 -27.24 5.18 -4.01
CA ALA A 232 -28.02 6.18 -4.75
C ALA A 232 -28.01 7.54 -4.06
N LYS A 233 -28.07 7.54 -2.73
CA LYS A 233 -28.06 8.76 -1.91
C LYS A 233 -26.65 9.25 -1.60
N LYS A 234 -25.62 8.41 -1.80
CA LYS A 234 -24.25 8.68 -1.35
C LYS A 234 -24.17 9.00 0.14
N ASP A 235 -24.98 8.31 0.92
CA ASP A 235 -25.09 8.49 2.36
C ASP A 235 -25.20 7.17 3.10
N GLY A 236 -24.86 7.18 4.39
CA GLY A 236 -24.84 5.97 5.19
C GLY A 236 -24.42 6.20 6.64
N THR A 237 -23.81 5.19 7.23
CA THR A 237 -23.38 5.19 8.62
C THR A 237 -21.90 5.60 8.71
N PHE A 238 -21.63 6.65 9.49
CA PHE A 238 -20.28 7.16 9.73
C PHE A 238 -20.01 7.37 11.22
N VAL A 239 -18.75 7.15 11.60
CA VAL A 239 -18.28 7.46 12.96
C VAL A 239 -18.22 8.98 13.18
N GLY A 240 -17.87 9.75 12.15
CA GLY A 240 -17.62 11.19 12.22
C GLY A 240 -16.16 11.53 12.45
N GLY A 241 -15.25 10.54 12.25
CA GLY A 241 -13.80 10.65 12.40
C GLY A 241 -13.14 9.29 12.44
N PHE A 242 -11.85 9.27 12.81
CA PHE A 242 -11.04 8.03 12.82
C PHE A 242 -10.50 7.69 14.23
N SER A 243 -11.05 8.30 15.29
CA SER A 243 -10.54 8.14 16.68
C SER A 243 -11.58 7.67 17.69
N ASP A 244 -12.89 7.73 17.41
CA ASP A 244 -13.95 7.36 18.35
C ASP A 244 -14.27 5.85 18.30
N SER A 245 -13.48 5.05 19.05
CA SER A 245 -13.68 3.61 19.18
C SER A 245 -15.00 3.23 19.84
N ALA A 246 -15.54 4.07 20.74
CA ALA A 246 -16.79 3.78 21.42
C ALA A 246 -17.97 3.85 20.45
N LYS A 247 -18.00 4.86 19.57
CA LYS A 247 -19.01 4.98 18.52
C LYS A 247 -18.89 3.87 17.47
N ALA A 248 -17.66 3.51 17.05
CA ALA A 248 -17.43 2.38 16.14
C ALA A 248 -17.93 1.05 16.73
N LEU A 249 -17.72 0.81 18.03
CA LEU A 249 -18.26 -0.34 18.74
C LEU A 249 -19.79 -0.34 18.76
N GLN A 250 -20.41 0.81 19.04
CA GLN A 250 -21.88 0.94 19.05
C GLN A 250 -22.47 0.67 17.67
N ILE A 251 -21.90 1.20 16.60
CA ILE A 251 -22.30 0.94 15.21
C ILE A 251 -22.23 -0.56 14.92
N SER A 252 -21.14 -1.23 15.30
CA SER A 252 -20.95 -2.67 15.07
C SER A 252 -21.99 -3.52 15.80
N LYS A 253 -22.31 -3.19 17.06
CA LYS A 253 -23.35 -3.84 17.83
C LYS A 253 -24.74 -3.65 17.18
N ASN A 254 -25.05 -2.45 16.70
CA ASN A 254 -26.29 -2.15 16.04
C ASN A 254 -26.47 -2.97 14.76
N PHE A 255 -25.41 -3.13 13.96
CA PHE A 255 -25.47 -3.98 12.77
C PHE A 255 -25.70 -5.46 13.10
N GLU A 256 -25.01 -5.99 14.13
CA GLU A 256 -25.27 -7.35 14.60
C GLU A 256 -26.70 -7.55 15.13
N GLN A 257 -27.27 -6.54 15.79
CA GLN A 257 -28.67 -6.56 16.23
C GLN A 257 -29.66 -6.58 15.06
N GLN A 258 -29.32 -5.90 13.95
CA GLN A 258 -30.08 -5.93 12.71
C GLN A 258 -29.86 -7.21 11.88
N GLY A 259 -28.96 -8.10 12.35
CA GLY A 259 -28.71 -9.39 11.75
C GLY A 259 -27.52 -9.42 10.77
N ALA A 260 -26.69 -8.37 10.69
CA ALA A 260 -25.47 -8.44 9.88
C ALA A 260 -24.48 -9.46 10.44
N ASP A 261 -24.02 -10.37 9.59
CA ASP A 261 -23.05 -11.41 9.98
C ASP A 261 -21.69 -11.27 9.26
N VAL A 262 -21.55 -10.24 8.41
CA VAL A 262 -20.30 -9.76 7.84
C VAL A 262 -20.28 -8.23 7.91
N ILE A 263 -19.27 -7.65 8.54
CA ILE A 263 -19.13 -6.19 8.69
C ILE A 263 -17.81 -5.71 8.06
N PHE A 264 -17.90 -4.69 7.23
CA PHE A 264 -16.76 -4.04 6.59
C PHE A 264 -16.60 -2.60 7.10
N PRO A 265 -15.80 -2.36 8.17
CA PRO A 265 -15.49 -1.02 8.69
C PRO A 265 -14.46 -0.34 7.79
N VAL A 266 -14.85 0.75 7.11
CA VAL A 266 -13.95 1.60 6.32
C VAL A 266 -13.56 2.82 7.18
N ALA A 267 -12.90 2.55 8.29
CA ALA A 267 -12.65 3.53 9.33
C ALA A 267 -11.25 3.40 9.98
N GLY A 268 -10.26 2.96 9.19
CA GLY A 268 -8.89 2.81 9.68
C GLY A 268 -8.80 1.91 10.91
N GLY A 269 -8.05 2.34 11.92
CA GLY A 269 -7.84 1.59 13.16
C GLY A 269 -9.11 1.27 13.97
N LEU A 270 -10.21 2.00 13.72
CA LEU A 270 -11.50 1.74 14.37
C LEU A 270 -12.11 0.38 14.00
N GLY A 271 -11.63 -0.26 12.91
CA GLY A 271 -11.92 -1.66 12.61
C GLY A 271 -11.59 -2.63 13.76
N GLY A 272 -10.65 -2.26 14.64
CA GLY A 272 -10.34 -2.99 15.85
C GLY A 272 -11.51 -3.10 16.84
N ALA A 273 -12.33 -2.06 16.95
CA ALA A 273 -13.53 -2.09 17.80
C ALA A 273 -14.57 -3.07 17.25
N THR A 274 -14.77 -3.09 15.91
CA THR A 274 -15.64 -4.07 15.25
C THR A 274 -15.12 -5.50 15.44
N ALA A 275 -13.82 -5.73 15.22
CA ALA A 275 -13.23 -7.06 15.35
C ALA A 275 -13.26 -7.57 16.80
N GLY A 276 -13.03 -6.70 17.78
CA GLY A 276 -13.18 -7.01 19.21
C GLY A 276 -14.61 -7.39 19.57
N ASN A 277 -15.61 -6.65 19.05
CA ASN A 277 -17.02 -7.01 19.22
C ASN A 277 -17.32 -8.38 18.61
N SER A 278 -16.89 -8.62 17.37
CA SER A 278 -17.11 -9.90 16.68
C SER A 278 -16.47 -11.10 17.38
N LEU A 279 -15.28 -10.92 17.99
CA LEU A 279 -14.63 -11.96 18.83
C LEU A 279 -15.48 -12.33 20.03
N THR A 280 -16.09 -11.35 20.68
CA THR A 280 -16.89 -11.53 21.90
C THR A 280 -18.28 -12.06 21.57
N SER A 281 -18.98 -11.45 20.63
CA SER A 281 -20.36 -11.77 20.25
C SER A 281 -20.48 -13.08 19.48
N LYS A 282 -19.45 -13.44 18.69
CA LYS A 282 -19.43 -14.57 17.74
C LYS A 282 -20.56 -14.51 16.68
N LYS A 283 -21.16 -13.33 16.48
CA LYS A 283 -22.28 -13.14 15.56
C LYS A 283 -21.81 -12.77 14.16
N SER A 284 -20.69 -12.04 14.05
CA SER A 284 -20.19 -11.55 12.78
C SER A 284 -18.72 -11.90 12.54
N VAL A 285 -18.29 -11.76 11.29
CA VAL A 285 -16.89 -11.69 10.86
C VAL A 285 -16.63 -10.34 10.21
N VAL A 286 -15.35 -9.96 10.12
CA VAL A 286 -14.93 -8.62 9.70
C VAL A 286 -14.09 -8.71 8.44
N ILE A 287 -14.30 -7.79 7.52
CA ILE A 287 -13.37 -7.49 6.43
C ILE A 287 -12.52 -6.30 6.88
N TRP A 288 -11.20 -6.46 6.93
CA TRP A 288 -10.28 -5.39 7.33
C TRP A 288 -10.02 -4.41 6.17
N VAL A 289 -9.47 -3.24 6.48
CA VAL A 289 -9.19 -2.19 5.49
C VAL A 289 -7.70 -1.81 5.47
N ASP A 290 -7.21 -1.33 4.32
CA ASP A 290 -5.88 -0.80 4.01
C ASP A 290 -4.73 -1.80 4.09
N THR A 291 -4.65 -2.61 5.12
CA THR A 291 -3.59 -3.59 5.35
C THR A 291 -4.14 -5.02 5.40
N ASP A 292 -3.26 -6.03 5.36
CA ASP A 292 -3.63 -7.40 5.73
C ASP A 292 -3.84 -7.48 7.25
N GLY A 293 -5.09 -7.40 7.68
CA GLY A 293 -5.48 -7.33 9.09
C GLY A 293 -4.97 -8.49 9.94
N VAL A 294 -4.79 -9.69 9.36
CA VAL A 294 -4.21 -10.82 10.11
C VAL A 294 -2.75 -10.58 10.44
N LYS A 295 -2.03 -9.83 9.61
CA LYS A 295 -0.64 -9.42 9.89
C LYS A 295 -0.56 -8.20 10.80
N ALA A 296 -1.40 -7.20 10.55
CA ALA A 296 -1.36 -5.93 11.29
C ALA A 296 -1.99 -6.02 12.69
N ALA A 297 -3.01 -6.86 12.86
CA ALA A 297 -3.79 -7.03 14.10
C ALA A 297 -4.07 -8.53 14.37
N PRO A 298 -3.02 -9.36 14.59
CA PRO A 298 -3.13 -10.82 14.68
C PRO A 298 -4.04 -11.33 15.81
N GLN A 299 -4.29 -10.51 16.82
CA GLN A 299 -5.24 -10.82 17.90
C GLN A 299 -6.66 -11.02 17.39
N TYR A 300 -7.03 -10.47 16.24
CA TYR A 300 -8.36 -10.58 15.63
C TYR A 300 -8.46 -11.65 14.54
N ARG A 301 -7.40 -12.42 14.26
CA ARG A 301 -7.32 -13.39 13.16
C ARG A 301 -8.49 -14.36 13.05
N LYS A 302 -9.11 -14.71 14.20
CA LYS A 302 -10.24 -15.66 14.26
C LYS A 302 -11.56 -15.09 13.71
N VAL A 303 -11.65 -13.78 13.52
CA VAL A 303 -12.84 -13.10 12.99
C VAL A 303 -12.58 -12.33 11.72
N LEU A 304 -11.32 -12.22 11.26
CA LEU A 304 -10.97 -11.55 10.03
C LEU A 304 -11.19 -12.47 8.83
N LEU A 305 -12.23 -12.19 8.04
CA LEU A 305 -12.58 -12.98 6.85
C LEU A 305 -11.55 -12.79 5.74
N THR A 306 -11.19 -11.56 5.47
CA THR A 306 -10.16 -11.08 4.51
C THR A 306 -9.90 -9.61 4.79
N SER A 307 -9.08 -8.98 3.95
CA SER A 307 -8.86 -7.53 3.99
C SER A 307 -8.91 -6.95 2.58
N VAL A 308 -9.46 -5.75 2.44
CA VAL A 308 -9.30 -4.92 1.26
C VAL A 308 -8.02 -4.12 1.45
N VAL A 309 -6.94 -4.58 0.84
CA VAL A 309 -5.62 -3.95 0.96
C VAL A 309 -5.51 -2.79 -0.02
N LYS A 310 -4.96 -1.69 0.46
CA LYS A 310 -4.60 -0.49 -0.28
C LYS A 310 -3.10 -0.29 -0.19
N GLY A 311 -2.39 -0.34 -1.30
CA GLY A 311 -0.93 -0.36 -1.37
C GLY A 311 -0.28 1.00 -1.07
N VAL A 312 -0.67 1.62 0.05
CA VAL A 312 -0.09 2.89 0.51
C VAL A 312 1.40 2.70 0.81
N ASP A 313 1.77 1.59 1.43
CA ASP A 313 3.16 1.24 1.74
C ASP A 313 4.05 1.20 0.49
N GLU A 314 3.64 0.48 -0.55
CA GLU A 314 4.42 0.39 -1.78
C GLU A 314 4.46 1.71 -2.55
N SER A 315 3.37 2.51 -2.55
CA SER A 315 3.36 3.81 -3.22
C SER A 315 4.24 4.85 -2.51
N VAL A 316 4.21 4.90 -1.18
CA VAL A 316 5.06 5.76 -0.35
C VAL A 316 6.53 5.34 -0.49
N LYS A 317 6.83 4.05 -0.39
CA LYS A 317 8.18 3.52 -0.63
C LYS A 317 8.69 3.91 -2.02
N GLY A 318 7.85 3.74 -3.05
CA GLY A 318 8.20 4.05 -4.43
C GLY A 318 8.58 5.52 -4.62
N VAL A 319 7.75 6.47 -4.16
CA VAL A 319 8.03 7.90 -4.33
C VAL A 319 9.27 8.35 -3.56
N ILE A 320 9.55 7.77 -2.39
CA ILE A 320 10.76 8.05 -1.61
C ILE A 320 12.01 7.53 -2.32
N LEU A 321 11.96 6.32 -2.89
CA LEU A 321 13.06 5.76 -3.66
C LEU A 321 13.30 6.51 -4.98
N ASP A 322 12.24 6.94 -5.67
CA ASP A 322 12.34 7.82 -6.85
C ASP A 322 13.03 9.14 -6.50
N GLN A 323 12.68 9.74 -5.34
CA GLN A 323 13.35 10.93 -4.83
C GLN A 323 14.85 10.67 -4.58
N ALA A 324 15.18 9.58 -3.92
CA ALA A 324 16.57 9.22 -3.61
C ALA A 324 17.40 8.94 -4.88
N ALA A 325 16.77 8.46 -5.93
CA ALA A 325 17.40 8.24 -7.24
C ALA A 325 17.46 9.50 -8.12
N GLY A 326 16.96 10.66 -7.67
CA GLY A 326 16.84 11.88 -8.49
C GLY A 326 15.83 11.76 -9.63
N LYS A 327 14.86 10.85 -9.51
CA LYS A 327 13.84 10.53 -10.52
C LYS A 327 12.43 10.92 -10.10
N PHE A 328 12.31 11.84 -9.13
CA PHE A 328 11.00 12.31 -8.72
C PHE A 328 10.19 12.82 -9.93
N SER A 329 8.92 12.46 -9.96
CA SER A 329 7.98 12.93 -10.99
C SER A 329 6.64 13.26 -10.33
N SER A 330 6.05 14.37 -10.70
CA SER A 330 4.69 14.77 -10.27
C SER A 330 3.57 14.03 -11.00
N THR A 331 3.90 13.11 -11.94
CA THR A 331 2.89 12.25 -12.56
C THR A 331 2.22 11.40 -11.50
N GLY A 332 0.87 11.49 -11.42
CA GLY A 332 0.09 10.77 -10.41
C GLY A 332 0.25 9.25 -10.48
N TYR A 333 0.20 8.63 -9.33
CA TYR A 333 0.09 7.18 -9.20
C TYR A 333 -1.37 6.79 -8.96
N PHE A 334 -1.85 5.77 -9.67
CA PHE A 334 -3.19 5.21 -9.52
C PHE A 334 -3.09 3.72 -9.22
N GLY A 335 -3.22 3.37 -7.94
CA GLY A 335 -3.21 2.00 -7.46
C GLY A 335 -4.51 1.28 -7.81
N ASN A 336 -4.43 0.14 -8.50
CA ASN A 336 -5.58 -0.67 -8.91
C ASN A 336 -5.25 -2.16 -8.90
N LEU A 337 -6.18 -3.04 -9.30
CA LEU A 337 -5.92 -4.49 -9.37
C LEU A 337 -4.85 -4.87 -10.38
N LYS A 338 -4.59 -4.08 -11.44
CA LYS A 338 -3.58 -4.40 -12.46
C LYS A 338 -2.17 -4.27 -11.92
N ASN A 339 -1.89 -3.19 -11.18
CA ASN A 339 -0.58 -2.92 -10.59
C ASN A 339 -0.45 -3.36 -9.13
N LYS A 340 -1.45 -4.07 -8.60
CA LYS A 340 -1.55 -4.50 -7.20
C LYS A 340 -1.57 -3.35 -6.19
N GLY A 341 -1.94 -2.16 -6.62
CA GLY A 341 -2.18 -1.02 -5.73
C GLY A 341 -3.41 -1.18 -4.86
N THR A 342 -4.29 -2.14 -5.18
CA THR A 342 -5.33 -2.66 -4.29
C THR A 342 -5.56 -4.14 -4.59
N PHE A 343 -5.93 -4.92 -3.58
CA PHE A 343 -6.23 -6.35 -3.72
C PHE A 343 -6.92 -6.91 -2.47
N LEU A 344 -7.49 -8.14 -2.58
CA LEU A 344 -7.93 -8.89 -1.41
C LEU A 344 -6.78 -9.67 -0.79
N ALA A 345 -6.61 -9.55 0.53
CA ALA A 345 -5.72 -10.42 1.30
C ALA A 345 -6.25 -11.88 1.30
N PRO A 346 -5.38 -12.85 1.61
CA PRO A 346 -5.80 -14.23 1.84
C PRO A 346 -6.87 -14.35 2.93
N TYR A 347 -7.66 -15.42 2.88
CA TYR A 347 -8.68 -15.70 3.89
C TYR A 347 -8.12 -16.30 5.20
N HIS A 348 -6.83 -16.52 5.27
CA HIS A 348 -6.09 -16.99 6.45
C HIS A 348 -6.85 -18.08 7.24
N ASP A 349 -7.10 -17.86 8.55
CA ASP A 349 -7.76 -18.81 9.43
C ASP A 349 -9.21 -19.12 9.01
N LEU A 350 -9.86 -18.19 8.32
CA LEU A 350 -11.25 -18.34 7.87
C LEU A 350 -11.38 -18.91 6.45
N ILE A 351 -10.30 -19.44 5.86
CA ILE A 351 -10.33 -19.99 4.49
C ILE A 351 -11.41 -21.08 4.31
N ARG A 352 -11.70 -21.86 5.37
CA ARG A 352 -12.75 -22.90 5.33
C ARG A 352 -14.17 -22.31 5.31
N ARG A 353 -14.35 -21.06 5.75
CA ARG A 353 -15.63 -20.35 5.69
C ARG A 353 -15.97 -19.92 4.27
N VAL A 354 -14.99 -19.78 3.39
CA VAL A 354 -15.16 -19.42 2.00
C VAL A 354 -15.05 -20.68 1.13
N PRO A 355 -16.18 -21.23 0.62
CA PRO A 355 -16.18 -22.43 -0.21
C PRO A 355 -15.24 -22.30 -1.41
N THR A 356 -14.64 -23.40 -1.85
CA THR A 356 -13.69 -23.40 -2.97
C THR A 356 -14.30 -22.82 -4.24
N ALA A 357 -15.56 -23.15 -4.55
CA ALA A 357 -16.26 -22.60 -5.70
C ALA A 357 -16.34 -21.06 -5.62
N LEU A 358 -16.68 -20.50 -4.44
CA LEU A 358 -16.76 -19.05 -4.24
C LEU A 358 -15.36 -18.41 -4.40
N ARG A 359 -14.29 -19.04 -3.88
CA ARG A 359 -12.92 -18.53 -4.07
C ARG A 359 -12.53 -18.47 -5.55
N THR A 360 -12.88 -19.50 -6.32
CA THR A 360 -12.65 -19.53 -7.78
C THR A 360 -13.42 -18.42 -8.49
N GLU A 361 -14.68 -18.20 -8.11
CA GLU A 361 -15.49 -17.11 -8.65
C GLU A 361 -14.90 -15.74 -8.36
N VAL A 362 -14.45 -15.49 -7.12
CA VAL A 362 -13.81 -14.22 -6.72
C VAL A 362 -12.50 -13.99 -7.48
N THR A 363 -11.71 -15.04 -7.68
CA THR A 363 -10.49 -14.95 -8.49
C THR A 363 -10.82 -14.60 -9.95
N LYS A 364 -11.82 -15.26 -10.54
CA LYS A 364 -12.31 -14.93 -11.88
C LYS A 364 -12.82 -13.50 -11.96
N LEU A 365 -13.61 -13.06 -10.98
CA LEU A 365 -14.15 -11.72 -10.89
C LEU A 365 -13.05 -10.65 -10.87
N GLY A 366 -11.99 -10.85 -10.08
CA GLY A 366 -10.83 -9.96 -10.08
C GLY A 366 -10.12 -9.91 -11.44
N ASN A 367 -10.05 -11.03 -12.17
CA ASN A 367 -9.53 -11.05 -13.54
C ASN A 367 -10.45 -10.30 -14.51
N ASP A 368 -11.75 -10.47 -14.37
CA ASP A 368 -12.74 -9.81 -15.22
C ASP A 368 -12.74 -8.29 -15.00
N ILE A 369 -12.56 -7.82 -13.75
CA ILE A 369 -12.40 -6.39 -13.43
C ILE A 369 -11.09 -5.85 -14.04
N ARG A 370 -9.95 -6.55 -13.83
CA ARG A 370 -8.65 -6.15 -14.43
C ARG A 370 -8.69 -6.01 -15.95
N ASN A 371 -9.50 -6.84 -16.59
CA ASN A 371 -9.64 -6.87 -18.05
C ASN A 371 -10.78 -5.98 -18.56
N GLY A 372 -11.46 -5.22 -17.68
CA GLY A 372 -12.57 -4.33 -18.05
C GLY A 372 -13.86 -5.04 -18.46
N LYS A 373 -13.99 -6.35 -18.21
CA LYS A 373 -15.22 -7.12 -18.50
C LYS A 373 -16.32 -6.87 -17.48
N VAL A 374 -15.94 -6.51 -16.26
CA VAL A 374 -16.84 -6.10 -15.17
C VAL A 374 -16.35 -4.76 -14.65
N SER A 375 -17.26 -3.79 -14.58
CA SER A 375 -16.97 -2.49 -13.98
C SER A 375 -17.28 -2.52 -12.48
N ALA A 376 -16.31 -2.09 -11.68
CA ALA A 376 -16.49 -1.82 -10.26
C ALA A 376 -16.87 -0.34 -9.99
N LYS A 377 -16.87 0.51 -11.04
CA LYS A 377 -17.20 1.95 -10.98
C LYS A 377 -18.68 2.18 -11.09
#